data_38f90b4850bb5262e56344784d83cbf5
#
_entry.id   38f90b4850bb5262e56344784d83cbf5
#
_cell.length_a   1.000
_cell.length_b   1.000
_cell.length_c   1.000
_cell.angle_alpha   90.00
_cell.angle_beta   90.00
_cell.angle_gamma   90.00
#
_symmetry.space_group_name_H-M   'P 1'
#
loop_
_entity.id
_entity.type
_entity.pdbx_description
1 polymer ?
#
loop_
_entity_poly.entity_id
_entity_poly.type
_entity_poly.pdbx_seq_one_letter_code
_entity_poly.pdbx_strand_id
1 'polypeptide(L)'
;MANIDLYDFLTNGDLPKVQLQDGDVILVRARGMGIAATGLIRQPAFYEFDPGKVRGASLVKVAWPLPSASHVSVSGTRNGAEYHTYMTMAEFKSFTLHDEDIVEFHADTPGNTIMVGATGAILGNSRFPVVKGTTLRQLLQYIQVDANLASIEAIYLRRQSVAEQQKKTIQDSLIRLEQRALTATSQSVDEANIRIKEAELIQDFVQRASKIEPDGVVVVCRKGQINDLILEEGDIIYVPQKSGVVQVAGEVTMPKAVVYNEHLKLKDYISSAGGYTDRADASSVLVLKPNGEVGPIASLGVGPGDQIMVLPAYDSKAVQSIKDIVQIVYQLAVSAGVVLVPFWS
;
A
#
# COMPACT_ATOMS: atom_id res chain seq x y z
N MET A 1 38.98 51.94 -10.52
CA MET A 1 38.12 51.00 -11.27
C MET A 1 37.25 50.31 -10.23
N ALA A 2 35.93 50.51 -10.23
CA ALA A 2 35.03 49.82 -9.31
C ALA A 2 34.64 48.49 -9.94
N ASN A 3 34.63 47.41 -9.17
CA ASN A 3 34.14 46.12 -9.58
C ASN A 3 32.71 45.96 -9.03
N ILE A 4 31.77 45.63 -9.88
CA ILE A 4 30.39 45.35 -9.50
C ILE A 4 30.20 43.85 -9.64
N ASP A 5 30.04 43.13 -8.52
CA ASP A 5 29.75 41.71 -8.49
C ASP A 5 28.22 41.52 -8.40
N LEU A 6 27.60 41.11 -9.51
CA LEU A 6 26.16 40.85 -9.56
C LEU A 6 25.80 39.56 -8.81
N TYR A 7 26.73 38.63 -8.66
CA TYR A 7 26.53 37.41 -7.87
C TYR A 7 26.37 37.74 -6.38
N ASP A 8 27.20 38.63 -5.87
CA ASP A 8 27.10 39.09 -4.48
C ASP A 8 25.79 39.84 -4.23
N PHE A 9 25.36 40.66 -5.19
CA PHE A 9 24.01 41.24 -5.16
C PHE A 9 22.88 40.19 -5.11
N LEU A 10 22.92 39.15 -5.97
CA LEU A 10 21.90 38.15 -6.04
C LEU A 10 21.86 37.24 -4.78
N THR A 11 23.00 37.03 -4.13
CA THR A 11 23.11 36.12 -2.97
C THR A 11 22.95 36.83 -1.64
N ASN A 12 23.45 38.06 -1.50
CA ASN A 12 23.53 38.80 -0.25
C ASN A 12 22.72 40.10 -0.26
N GLY A 13 22.27 40.54 -1.44
CA GLY A 13 21.57 41.83 -1.61
C GLY A 13 22.49 43.05 -1.63
N ASP A 14 23.80 42.82 -1.64
CA ASP A 14 24.80 43.89 -1.57
C ASP A 14 25.19 44.39 -2.97
N LEU A 15 24.68 45.55 -3.35
CA LEU A 15 25.10 46.24 -4.56
C LEU A 15 26.05 47.38 -4.19
N PRO A 16 27.29 47.40 -4.70
CA PRO A 16 28.20 48.51 -4.44
C PRO A 16 27.58 49.79 -4.99
N LYS A 17 27.58 50.85 -4.13
CA LYS A 17 27.08 52.17 -4.50
C LYS A 17 28.09 52.88 -5.40
N VAL A 18 28.01 52.59 -6.70
CA VAL A 18 28.84 53.28 -7.71
C VAL A 18 27.99 54.36 -8.36
N GLN A 19 28.42 55.59 -8.32
CA GLN A 19 27.83 56.68 -9.09
C GLN A 19 28.60 56.82 -10.41
N LEU A 20 27.88 56.60 -11.51
CA LEU A 20 28.45 56.78 -12.85
C LEU A 20 28.53 58.26 -13.17
N GLN A 21 29.63 58.66 -13.79
CA GLN A 21 29.91 60.01 -14.26
C GLN A 21 30.00 60.04 -15.79
N ASP A 22 29.89 61.24 -16.34
CA ASP A 22 30.09 61.44 -17.78
C ASP A 22 31.50 61.02 -18.21
N GLY A 23 31.57 60.14 -19.22
CA GLY A 23 32.81 59.53 -19.67
C GLY A 23 33.22 58.23 -19.02
N ASP A 24 32.46 57.71 -18.04
CA ASP A 24 32.72 56.38 -17.49
C ASP A 24 32.47 55.26 -18.52
N VAL A 25 33.33 54.27 -18.48
CA VAL A 25 33.25 53.09 -19.33
C VAL A 25 32.85 51.88 -18.49
N ILE A 26 31.73 51.22 -18.83
CA ILE A 26 31.32 49.97 -18.25
C ILE A 26 31.93 48.83 -19.06
N LEU A 27 32.83 48.06 -18.45
CA LEU A 27 33.44 46.89 -19.06
C LEU A 27 32.72 45.60 -18.55
N VAL A 28 32.03 44.93 -19.44
CA VAL A 28 31.50 43.59 -19.17
C VAL A 28 32.59 42.60 -19.57
N ARG A 29 33.05 41.79 -18.62
CA ARG A 29 34.09 40.78 -18.85
C ARG A 29 33.51 39.57 -19.62
N ALA A 30 34.41 38.73 -20.17
CA ALA A 30 34.04 37.45 -20.70
C ALA A 30 33.44 36.61 -19.59
N ARG A 31 32.55 35.68 -19.99
CA ARG A 31 31.88 34.75 -19.10
C ARG A 31 32.86 34.08 -18.13
N GLY A 32 32.51 34.01 -16.86
CA GLY A 32 33.25 33.31 -15.83
C GLY A 32 33.03 31.78 -15.87
N MET A 33 33.30 31.11 -14.78
CA MET A 33 33.15 29.68 -14.61
C MET A 33 31.66 29.32 -14.56
N GLY A 34 31.21 28.44 -15.46
CA GLY A 34 29.82 28.04 -15.56
C GLY A 34 29.56 26.63 -15.03
N ILE A 35 28.54 26.48 -14.21
CA ILE A 35 28.10 25.20 -13.63
C ILE A 35 26.63 24.99 -13.90
N ALA A 36 26.28 23.84 -14.51
CA ALA A 36 24.88 23.42 -14.67
C ALA A 36 24.40 22.78 -13.40
N ALA A 37 23.21 23.16 -12.90
CA ALA A 37 22.57 22.48 -11.76
C ALA A 37 21.18 22.03 -12.10
N THR A 38 20.88 20.77 -11.76
CA THR A 38 19.62 20.07 -12.07
C THR A 38 19.14 19.19 -10.91
N GLY A 39 18.06 18.46 -11.10
CA GLY A 39 17.52 17.54 -10.08
C GLY A 39 16.66 18.23 -9.04
N LEU A 40 16.79 17.83 -7.77
CA LEU A 40 15.96 18.31 -6.66
C LEU A 40 16.35 19.70 -6.17
N ILE A 41 16.19 20.68 -7.01
CA ILE A 41 16.44 22.12 -6.74
C ILE A 41 15.25 22.98 -7.19
N ARG A 42 15.11 24.16 -6.62
CA ARG A 42 14.00 25.07 -6.98
C ARG A 42 14.22 25.78 -8.32
N GLN A 43 15.47 26.01 -8.70
CA GLN A 43 15.83 26.73 -9.91
C GLN A 43 16.89 25.96 -10.70
N PRO A 44 16.49 25.02 -11.56
CA PRO A 44 17.40 24.39 -12.52
C PRO A 44 17.91 25.45 -13.48
N ALA A 45 19.22 25.65 -13.52
CA ALA A 45 19.84 26.67 -14.33
C ALA A 45 21.34 26.40 -14.57
N PHE A 46 21.89 27.18 -15.46
CA PHE A 46 23.34 27.32 -15.60
C PHE A 46 23.78 28.54 -14.79
N TYR A 47 24.62 28.29 -13.77
CA TYR A 47 25.09 29.32 -12.86
C TYR A 47 26.50 29.76 -13.24
N GLU A 48 26.73 31.06 -13.29
CA GLU A 48 28.02 31.64 -13.56
C GLU A 48 28.63 32.14 -12.27
N PHE A 49 29.90 31.84 -12.06
CA PHE A 49 30.69 32.26 -10.90
C PHE A 49 31.98 32.95 -11.33
N ASP A 50 32.53 33.79 -10.48
CA ASP A 50 33.85 34.38 -10.70
C ASP A 50 34.92 33.28 -10.87
N PRO A 51 35.90 33.48 -11.76
CA PRO A 51 37.00 32.54 -11.93
C PRO A 51 37.77 32.34 -10.61
N GLY A 52 37.73 31.09 -10.11
CA GLY A 52 38.40 30.74 -8.86
C GLY A 52 37.98 29.36 -8.37
N LYS A 53 38.27 29.06 -7.12
CA LYS A 53 37.83 27.78 -6.48
C LYS A 53 36.41 27.95 -5.96
N VAL A 54 35.42 27.57 -6.78
CA VAL A 54 34.03 27.53 -6.36
C VAL A 54 33.77 26.27 -5.57
N ARG A 55 33.17 26.41 -4.41
CA ARG A 55 32.76 25.27 -3.57
C ARG A 55 31.26 24.94 -3.79
N GLY A 56 30.88 23.69 -3.59
CA GLY A 56 29.49 23.29 -3.64
C GLY A 56 28.57 24.11 -2.72
N ALA A 57 29.10 24.62 -1.60
CA ALA A 57 28.36 25.53 -0.72
C ALA A 57 27.85 26.79 -1.41
N SER A 58 28.64 27.34 -2.36
CA SER A 58 28.24 28.51 -3.15
C SER A 58 27.08 28.18 -4.09
N LEU A 59 27.16 27.04 -4.75
CA LEU A 59 26.06 26.56 -5.62
C LEU A 59 24.77 26.27 -4.82
N VAL A 60 24.89 25.67 -3.64
CA VAL A 60 23.73 25.38 -2.76
C VAL A 60 22.96 26.65 -2.40
N LYS A 61 23.66 27.80 -2.20
CA LYS A 61 23.01 29.07 -1.86
C LYS A 61 22.10 29.59 -2.99
N VAL A 62 22.46 29.38 -4.25
CA VAL A 62 21.74 29.93 -5.42
C VAL A 62 20.80 28.95 -6.06
N ALA A 63 21.13 27.65 -6.04
CA ALA A 63 20.29 26.60 -6.62
C ALA A 63 19.08 26.22 -5.73
N TRP A 64 19.13 26.54 -4.43
CA TRP A 64 18.08 26.26 -3.45
C TRP A 64 17.58 24.82 -3.49
N PRO A 65 18.42 23.86 -3.07
CA PRO A 65 18.02 22.47 -3.03
C PRO A 65 16.74 22.27 -2.21
N LEU A 66 15.90 21.34 -2.67
CA LEU A 66 14.71 20.94 -1.93
C LEU A 66 15.11 20.22 -0.64
N PRO A 67 14.28 20.25 0.42
CA PRO A 67 14.57 19.55 1.68
C PRO A 67 14.81 18.05 1.54
N SER A 68 14.30 17.45 0.47
CA SER A 68 14.49 16.04 0.12
C SER A 68 15.84 15.74 -0.53
N ALA A 69 16.57 16.74 -1.00
CA ALA A 69 17.90 16.54 -1.61
C ALA A 69 18.91 16.13 -0.53
N SER A 70 19.37 14.87 -0.60
CA SER A 70 20.30 14.29 0.38
C SER A 70 21.70 14.01 -0.19
N HIS A 71 21.78 13.81 -1.50
CA HIS A 71 23.01 13.46 -2.22
C HIS A 71 23.16 14.32 -3.48
N VAL A 72 24.37 14.36 -3.99
CA VAL A 72 24.72 15.12 -5.19
C VAL A 72 25.65 14.31 -6.06
N SER A 73 25.36 14.24 -7.35
CA SER A 73 26.33 13.80 -8.36
C SER A 73 26.97 14.98 -9.05
N VAL A 74 28.25 14.88 -9.33
CA VAL A 74 28.99 15.83 -10.11
C VAL A 74 29.66 15.13 -11.28
N SER A 75 29.33 15.60 -12.49
CA SER A 75 29.87 15.11 -13.76
C SER A 75 30.62 16.26 -14.44
N GLY A 76 31.74 15.96 -15.04
CA GLY A 76 32.53 16.98 -15.75
C GLY A 76 33.79 16.41 -16.39
N THR A 77 34.78 17.26 -16.68
CA THR A 77 36.04 16.83 -17.26
C THR A 77 37.18 17.22 -16.34
N ARG A 78 38.12 16.31 -16.12
CA ARG A 78 39.34 16.54 -15.35
C ARG A 78 40.55 16.05 -16.15
N ASN A 79 41.48 16.92 -16.43
CA ASN A 79 42.66 16.58 -17.23
C ASN A 79 42.38 15.92 -18.56
N GLY A 80 41.30 16.31 -19.23
CA GLY A 80 40.88 15.74 -20.50
C GLY A 80 40.14 14.37 -20.43
N ALA A 81 39.88 13.84 -19.21
CA ALA A 81 39.12 12.63 -18.99
C ALA A 81 37.75 12.91 -18.33
N GLU A 82 36.77 12.10 -18.60
CA GLU A 82 35.47 12.15 -17.92
C GLU A 82 35.65 11.96 -16.41
N TYR A 83 34.90 12.75 -15.65
CA TYR A 83 34.89 12.70 -14.20
C TYR A 83 33.48 12.58 -13.70
N HIS A 84 33.23 11.59 -12.87
CA HIS A 84 31.95 11.40 -12.19
C HIS A 84 32.22 11.10 -10.72
N THR A 85 31.46 11.73 -9.85
CA THR A 85 31.48 11.43 -8.43
C THR A 85 30.08 11.58 -7.83
N TYR A 86 29.84 10.85 -6.77
CA TYR A 86 28.60 10.85 -6.01
C TYR A 86 28.90 11.00 -4.54
N MET A 87 28.22 11.91 -3.86
CA MET A 87 28.55 12.25 -2.48
C MET A 87 27.32 12.75 -1.72
N THR A 88 27.41 12.77 -0.41
CA THR A 88 26.38 13.37 0.45
C THR A 88 26.35 14.89 0.30
N MET A 89 25.19 15.51 0.62
CA MET A 89 25.05 16.96 0.65
C MET A 89 26.08 17.64 1.58
N ALA A 90 26.47 16.97 2.66
CA ALA A 90 27.49 17.50 3.60
C ALA A 90 28.88 17.57 2.96
N GLU A 91 29.30 16.52 2.29
CA GLU A 91 30.57 16.45 1.56
C GLU A 91 30.58 17.42 0.38
N PHE A 92 29.47 17.52 -0.35
CA PHE A 92 29.32 18.42 -1.49
C PHE A 92 29.58 19.87 -1.13
N LYS A 93 29.14 20.35 0.03
CA LYS A 93 29.37 21.73 0.46
C LYS A 93 30.86 22.13 0.50
N SER A 94 31.74 21.19 0.79
CA SER A 94 33.20 21.39 0.81
C SER A 94 33.90 21.06 -0.51
N PHE A 95 33.16 20.39 -1.43
CA PHE A 95 33.70 19.95 -2.73
C PHE A 95 34.03 21.15 -3.63
N THR A 96 35.14 21.07 -4.35
CA THR A 96 35.55 22.08 -5.30
C THR A 96 35.00 21.76 -6.68
N LEU A 97 34.22 22.68 -7.21
CA LEU A 97 33.66 22.62 -8.55
C LEU A 97 34.63 23.21 -9.60
N HIS A 98 34.50 22.74 -10.83
CA HIS A 98 35.26 23.20 -11.97
C HIS A 98 34.32 23.74 -13.05
N ASP A 99 34.87 24.49 -13.99
CA ASP A 99 34.11 24.99 -15.13
C ASP A 99 33.47 23.83 -15.91
N GLU A 100 32.26 24.05 -16.39
CA GLU A 100 31.44 23.08 -17.14
C GLU A 100 31.00 21.84 -16.33
N ASP A 101 31.15 21.85 -15.01
CA ASP A 101 30.57 20.79 -14.18
C ASP A 101 29.04 20.77 -14.26
N ILE A 102 28.50 19.58 -14.33
CA ILE A 102 27.08 19.32 -14.23
C ILE A 102 26.83 18.72 -12.84
N VAL A 103 25.99 19.38 -12.06
CA VAL A 103 25.65 19.00 -10.69
C VAL A 103 24.18 18.60 -10.63
N GLU A 104 23.90 17.39 -10.22
CA GLU A 104 22.52 16.90 -10.05
C GLU A 104 22.25 16.54 -8.60
N PHE A 105 21.14 17.05 -8.07
CA PHE A 105 20.71 16.86 -6.69
C PHE A 105 19.69 15.72 -6.59
N HIS A 106 19.95 14.73 -5.72
CA HIS A 106 19.22 13.48 -5.59
C HIS A 106 18.63 13.28 -4.20
N ALA A 107 17.54 12.51 -4.10
CA ALA A 107 16.97 12.02 -2.85
C ALA A 107 17.32 10.54 -2.66
N ASP A 108 18.50 10.24 -2.16
CA ASP A 108 18.95 8.86 -1.90
C ASP A 108 18.72 8.43 -0.44
N THR A 109 18.54 9.39 0.45
CA THR A 109 18.04 9.06 1.78
C THR A 109 16.51 8.97 1.68
N PRO A 110 15.90 7.79 1.95
CA PRO A 110 14.46 7.67 1.96
C PRO A 110 13.86 8.76 2.83
N GLY A 111 12.92 9.52 2.29
CA GLY A 111 12.23 10.56 3.06
C GLY A 111 11.77 10.01 4.41
N ASN A 112 11.86 10.82 5.46
CA ASN A 112 11.40 10.44 6.80
C ASN A 112 9.87 10.48 6.93
N THR A 113 9.17 10.72 5.82
CA THR A 113 7.71 10.84 5.76
C THR A 113 7.15 9.73 4.88
N ILE A 114 6.04 9.14 5.33
CA ILE A 114 5.23 8.18 4.59
C ILE A 114 3.83 8.75 4.39
N MET A 115 3.15 8.31 3.33
CA MET A 115 1.77 8.68 3.06
C MET A 115 0.84 7.55 3.50
N VAL A 116 -0.10 7.85 4.40
CA VAL A 116 -1.12 6.93 4.88
C VAL A 116 -2.49 7.44 4.46
N GLY A 117 -3.33 6.55 3.94
CA GLY A 117 -4.71 6.85 3.59
C GLY A 117 -5.71 6.51 4.70
N ALA A 118 -6.87 7.16 4.66
CA ALA A 118 -8.04 6.74 5.42
C ALA A 118 -9.28 6.81 4.53
N THR A 119 -10.22 5.88 4.70
CA THR A 119 -11.45 5.81 3.90
C THR A 119 -12.61 5.21 4.69
N GLY A 120 -13.83 5.30 4.16
CA GLY A 120 -15.04 4.83 4.82
C GLY A 120 -15.82 5.95 5.50
N ALA A 121 -16.32 5.71 6.71
CA ALA A 121 -17.12 6.68 7.48
C ALA A 121 -16.24 7.73 8.18
N ILE A 122 -15.42 8.43 7.40
CA ILE A 122 -14.55 9.52 7.86
C ILE A 122 -15.05 10.88 7.42
N LEU A 123 -14.68 11.92 8.16
CA LEU A 123 -14.92 13.31 7.83
C LEU A 123 -13.58 13.99 7.50
N GLY A 124 -13.54 14.84 6.47
CA GLY A 124 -12.38 15.64 6.13
C GLY A 124 -11.33 14.91 5.30
N ASN A 125 -10.05 15.04 5.68
CA ASN A 125 -8.92 14.60 4.87
C ASN A 125 -8.81 13.05 4.83
N SER A 126 -8.51 12.53 3.65
CA SER A 126 -8.31 11.09 3.41
C SER A 126 -6.84 10.67 3.23
N ARG A 127 -5.90 11.62 3.29
CA ARG A 127 -4.46 11.37 3.13
C ARG A 127 -3.65 12.12 4.18
N PHE A 128 -2.78 11.41 4.84
CA PHE A 128 -1.98 11.90 5.97
C PHE A 128 -0.50 11.65 5.73
N PRO A 129 0.31 12.70 5.48
CA PRO A 129 1.75 12.58 5.52
C PRO A 129 2.20 12.46 6.98
N VAL A 130 2.79 11.34 7.35
CA VAL A 130 3.26 11.06 8.72
C VAL A 130 4.72 10.66 8.73
N VAL A 131 5.41 10.88 9.84
CA VAL A 131 6.82 10.48 10.00
C VAL A 131 6.90 8.96 10.08
N LYS A 132 7.95 8.37 9.50
CA LYS A 132 8.26 6.94 9.66
C LYS A 132 8.35 6.56 11.13
N GLY A 133 7.71 5.46 11.50
CA GLY A 133 7.61 5.02 12.89
C GLY A 133 6.34 5.51 13.61
N THR A 134 5.51 6.35 12.97
CA THR A 134 4.19 6.72 13.50
C THR A 134 3.33 5.46 13.62
N THR A 135 2.62 5.33 14.75
CA THR A 135 1.73 4.19 14.99
C THR A 135 0.30 4.48 14.58
N LEU A 136 -0.48 3.41 14.36
CA LEU A 136 -1.91 3.50 14.05
C LEU A 136 -2.66 4.33 15.11
N ARG A 137 -2.39 4.07 16.39
CA ARG A 137 -3.05 4.77 17.51
C ARG A 137 -2.77 6.27 17.49
N GLN A 138 -1.54 6.67 17.16
CA GLN A 138 -1.18 8.08 17.04
C GLN A 138 -1.95 8.76 15.91
N LEU A 139 -2.06 8.10 14.74
CA LEU A 139 -2.76 8.68 13.60
C LEU A 139 -4.27 8.74 13.81
N LEU A 140 -4.88 7.73 14.44
CA LEU A 140 -6.32 7.69 14.72
C LEU A 140 -6.81 8.89 15.55
N GLN A 141 -5.96 9.56 16.32
CA GLN A 141 -6.31 10.78 17.06
C GLN A 141 -6.64 11.97 16.15
N TYR A 142 -6.15 11.95 14.93
CA TYR A 142 -6.35 13.02 13.93
C TYR A 142 -7.44 12.71 12.91
N ILE A 143 -7.86 11.43 12.80
CA ILE A 143 -8.91 11.02 11.87
C ILE A 143 -10.27 11.31 12.50
N GLN A 144 -10.98 12.28 11.93
CA GLN A 144 -12.35 12.57 12.34
C GLN A 144 -13.31 11.57 11.69
N VAL A 145 -14.14 10.94 12.49
CA VAL A 145 -15.14 9.97 12.05
C VAL A 145 -16.55 10.51 12.27
N ASP A 146 -17.51 10.11 11.43
CA ASP A 146 -18.92 10.36 11.68
C ASP A 146 -19.41 9.44 12.81
N ALA A 147 -19.62 9.98 14.00
CA ALA A 147 -20.00 9.22 15.18
C ALA A 147 -21.32 8.44 15.02
N ASN A 148 -22.20 8.88 14.13
CA ASN A 148 -23.48 8.23 13.86
C ASN A 148 -23.33 7.05 12.89
N LEU A 149 -22.45 7.20 11.89
CA LEU A 149 -22.28 6.24 10.82
C LEU A 149 -21.09 5.30 11.02
N ALA A 150 -20.03 5.74 11.72
CA ALA A 150 -18.80 4.96 11.85
C ALA A 150 -18.93 3.80 12.85
N SER A 151 -18.48 2.62 12.42
CA SER A 151 -18.27 1.46 13.29
C SER A 151 -16.80 1.43 13.75
N ILE A 152 -16.50 2.12 14.84
CA ILE A 152 -15.13 2.25 15.36
C ILE A 152 -14.58 0.89 15.80
N GLU A 153 -15.44 -0.02 16.28
CA GLU A 153 -15.09 -1.37 16.71
C GLU A 153 -14.71 -2.30 15.54
N ALA A 154 -15.00 -1.87 14.32
CA ALA A 154 -14.75 -2.63 13.11
C ALA A 154 -13.64 -2.02 12.23
N ILE A 155 -12.86 -1.08 12.73
CA ILE A 155 -11.72 -0.50 12.01
C ILE A 155 -10.72 -1.60 11.64
N TYR A 156 -10.25 -1.58 10.40
CA TYR A 156 -9.17 -2.43 9.92
C TYR A 156 -8.19 -1.65 9.03
N LEU A 157 -7.04 -2.24 8.79
CA LEU A 157 -6.00 -1.68 7.93
C LEU A 157 -5.89 -2.50 6.65
N ARG A 158 -5.63 -1.87 5.52
CA ARG A 158 -5.18 -2.50 4.28
C ARG A 158 -3.72 -2.16 4.06
N ARG A 159 -2.90 -3.20 3.85
CA ARG A 159 -1.46 -3.06 3.69
C ARG A 159 -0.97 -3.83 2.47
N GLN A 160 -0.22 -3.14 1.60
CA GLN A 160 0.29 -3.71 0.36
C GLN A 160 1.19 -4.92 0.61
N SER A 161 2.12 -4.84 1.57
CA SER A 161 3.03 -5.94 1.89
C SER A 161 2.29 -7.20 2.37
N VAL A 162 1.18 -7.02 3.08
CA VAL A 162 0.30 -8.12 3.51
C VAL A 162 -0.48 -8.70 2.33
N ALA A 163 -0.99 -7.86 1.42
CA ALA A 163 -1.68 -8.30 0.21
C ALA A 163 -0.77 -9.19 -0.66
N GLU A 164 0.48 -8.77 -0.87
CA GLU A 164 1.47 -9.54 -1.63
C GLU A 164 1.79 -10.89 -0.98
N GLN A 165 1.95 -10.91 0.35
CA GLN A 165 2.18 -12.16 1.08
C GLN A 165 0.97 -13.09 1.04
N GLN A 166 -0.25 -12.54 1.19
CA GLN A 166 -1.50 -13.32 1.07
C GLN A 166 -1.64 -13.91 -0.33
N LYS A 167 -1.40 -13.10 -1.39
CA LYS A 167 -1.42 -13.56 -2.79
C LYS A 167 -0.48 -14.74 -3.01
N LYS A 168 0.76 -14.62 -2.54
CA LYS A 168 1.75 -15.71 -2.64
C LYS A 168 1.26 -16.97 -1.91
N THR A 169 0.76 -16.84 -0.71
CA THR A 169 0.26 -17.98 0.09
C THR A 169 -0.92 -18.68 -0.58
N ILE A 170 -1.85 -17.91 -1.17
CA ILE A 170 -2.99 -18.45 -1.93
C ILE A 170 -2.48 -19.19 -3.18
N GLN A 171 -1.59 -18.57 -3.95
CA GLN A 171 -1.01 -19.19 -5.16
C GLN A 171 -0.31 -20.50 -4.83
N ASP A 172 0.52 -20.55 -3.78
CA ASP A 172 1.20 -21.77 -3.33
C ASP A 172 0.19 -22.86 -2.90
N SER A 173 -0.94 -22.47 -2.34
CA SER A 173 -2.00 -23.39 -1.94
C SER A 173 -2.77 -23.94 -3.15
N LEU A 174 -3.04 -23.08 -4.14
CA LEU A 174 -3.69 -23.48 -5.40
C LEU A 174 -2.82 -24.44 -6.21
N ILE A 175 -1.52 -24.17 -6.32
CA ILE A 175 -0.57 -25.07 -7.00
C ILE A 175 -0.54 -26.45 -6.33
N ARG A 176 -0.51 -26.49 -5.00
CA ARG A 176 -0.55 -27.76 -4.26
C ARG A 176 -1.85 -28.54 -4.48
N LEU A 177 -2.98 -27.84 -4.52
CA LEU A 177 -4.28 -28.43 -4.79
C LEU A 177 -4.32 -29.05 -6.21
N GLU A 178 -3.88 -28.29 -7.21
CA GLU A 178 -3.81 -28.74 -8.61
C GLU A 178 -2.91 -29.97 -8.76
N GLN A 179 -1.69 -29.93 -8.19
CA GLN A 179 -0.76 -31.05 -8.23
C GLN A 179 -1.35 -32.32 -7.61
N ARG A 180 -2.07 -32.21 -6.48
CA ARG A 180 -2.72 -33.35 -5.84
C ARG A 180 -3.84 -33.91 -6.69
N ALA A 181 -4.64 -33.06 -7.34
CA ALA A 181 -5.71 -33.49 -8.23
C ALA A 181 -5.17 -34.30 -9.43
N LEU A 182 -4.06 -33.84 -10.01
CA LEU A 182 -3.43 -34.48 -11.18
C LEU A 182 -2.66 -35.77 -10.84
N THR A 183 -2.20 -35.92 -9.58
CA THR A 183 -1.41 -37.10 -9.16
C THR A 183 -2.23 -38.17 -8.44
N ALA A 184 -3.53 -37.97 -8.26
CA ALA A 184 -4.40 -38.94 -7.61
C ALA A 184 -4.53 -40.24 -8.45
N THR A 185 -4.17 -41.36 -7.87
CA THR A 185 -4.26 -42.69 -8.50
C THR A 185 -5.67 -43.29 -8.31
N SER A 186 -6.14 -44.05 -9.29
CA SER A 186 -7.42 -44.80 -9.25
C SER A 186 -7.20 -46.30 -9.24
N GLN A 187 -8.04 -47.07 -8.57
CA GLN A 187 -7.97 -48.52 -8.48
C GLN A 187 -8.98 -49.22 -9.39
N SER A 188 -9.94 -48.48 -9.99
CA SER A 188 -10.96 -49.01 -10.93
C SER A 188 -11.25 -48.00 -12.05
N VAL A 189 -11.88 -48.45 -13.14
CA VAL A 189 -12.28 -47.60 -14.27
C VAL A 189 -13.34 -46.58 -13.87
N ASP A 190 -14.30 -46.98 -13.03
CA ASP A 190 -15.35 -46.08 -12.54
C ASP A 190 -14.76 -44.99 -11.63
N GLU A 191 -13.80 -45.35 -10.79
CA GLU A 191 -13.05 -44.39 -9.97
C GLU A 191 -12.22 -43.45 -10.83
N ALA A 192 -11.62 -43.92 -11.93
CA ALA A 192 -10.90 -43.09 -12.88
C ALA A 192 -11.79 -42.00 -13.51
N ASN A 193 -12.99 -42.34 -13.92
CA ASN A 193 -13.95 -41.38 -14.49
C ASN A 193 -14.41 -40.33 -13.46
N ILE A 194 -14.57 -40.69 -12.21
CA ILE A 194 -14.89 -39.75 -11.12
C ILE A 194 -13.71 -38.82 -10.91
N ARG A 195 -12.49 -39.33 -10.87
CA ARG A 195 -11.26 -38.54 -10.70
C ARG A 195 -11.04 -37.53 -11.81
N ILE A 196 -11.34 -37.86 -13.05
CA ILE A 196 -11.23 -36.92 -14.18
C ILE A 196 -12.20 -35.75 -13.96
N LYS A 197 -13.44 -35.99 -13.61
CA LYS A 197 -14.41 -34.92 -13.31
C LYS A 197 -14.00 -34.06 -12.10
N GLU A 198 -13.50 -34.69 -11.04
CA GLU A 198 -12.95 -33.96 -9.88
C GLU A 198 -11.77 -33.07 -10.28
N ALA A 199 -10.86 -33.56 -11.13
CA ALA A 199 -9.72 -32.78 -11.60
C ALA A 199 -10.16 -31.58 -12.45
N GLU A 200 -11.16 -31.75 -13.32
CA GLU A 200 -11.74 -30.63 -14.11
C GLU A 200 -12.36 -29.56 -13.20
N LEU A 201 -13.14 -29.96 -12.18
CA LEU A 201 -13.74 -29.04 -11.21
C LEU A 201 -12.66 -28.29 -10.39
N ILE A 202 -11.59 -28.99 -10.01
CA ILE A 202 -10.46 -28.38 -9.29
C ILE A 202 -9.73 -27.38 -10.19
N GLN A 203 -9.52 -27.69 -11.47
CA GLN A 203 -8.91 -26.76 -12.41
C GLN A 203 -9.74 -25.48 -12.58
N ASP A 204 -11.05 -25.62 -12.74
CA ASP A 204 -11.98 -24.48 -12.81
C ASP A 204 -11.90 -23.61 -11.54
N PHE A 205 -11.88 -24.26 -10.36
CA PHE A 205 -11.71 -23.57 -9.09
C PHE A 205 -10.37 -22.81 -9.04
N VAL A 206 -9.26 -23.47 -9.37
CA VAL A 206 -7.92 -22.86 -9.38
C VAL A 206 -7.89 -21.65 -10.32
N GLN A 207 -8.45 -21.78 -11.52
CA GLN A 207 -8.50 -20.70 -12.49
C GLN A 207 -9.31 -19.48 -12.00
N ARG A 208 -10.43 -19.70 -11.31
CA ARG A 208 -11.25 -18.62 -10.75
C ARG A 208 -10.57 -18.00 -9.52
N ALA A 209 -10.07 -18.83 -8.60
CA ALA A 209 -9.43 -18.38 -7.37
C ALA A 209 -8.12 -17.62 -7.61
N SER A 210 -7.35 -17.99 -8.66
CA SER A 210 -6.11 -17.30 -9.01
C SER A 210 -6.29 -15.85 -9.49
N LYS A 211 -7.49 -15.49 -9.92
CA LYS A 211 -7.84 -14.12 -10.37
C LYS A 211 -8.19 -13.18 -9.23
N ILE A 212 -8.33 -13.69 -8.01
CA ILE A 212 -8.71 -12.88 -6.86
C ILE A 212 -7.47 -12.17 -6.33
N GLU A 213 -7.56 -10.85 -6.23
CA GLU A 213 -6.52 -10.01 -5.66
C GLU A 213 -6.83 -9.79 -4.17
N PRO A 214 -5.94 -10.19 -3.27
CA PRO A 214 -6.10 -9.91 -1.84
C PRO A 214 -6.01 -8.42 -1.54
N ASP A 215 -6.86 -7.94 -0.66
CA ASP A 215 -6.90 -6.54 -0.20
C ASP A 215 -5.84 -6.22 0.86
N GLY A 216 -5.13 -7.21 1.38
CA GLY A 216 -4.15 -7.04 2.44
C GLY A 216 -4.76 -6.62 3.78
N VAL A 217 -5.92 -7.16 4.11
CA VAL A 217 -6.64 -6.83 5.35
C VAL A 217 -5.83 -7.26 6.57
N VAL A 218 -5.60 -6.31 7.47
CA VAL A 218 -4.99 -6.51 8.80
C VAL A 218 -6.04 -6.17 9.85
N VAL A 219 -6.45 -7.15 10.64
CA VAL A 219 -7.41 -6.97 11.73
C VAL A 219 -6.74 -6.26 12.88
N VAL A 220 -7.00 -4.97 13.02
CA VAL A 220 -6.40 -4.12 14.07
C VAL A 220 -7.32 -3.91 15.27
N CYS A 221 -8.62 -4.11 15.12
CA CYS A 221 -9.58 -3.99 16.21
C CYS A 221 -10.21 -5.34 16.53
N ARG A 222 -10.12 -5.77 17.78
CA ARG A 222 -10.77 -6.98 18.30
C ARG A 222 -11.46 -6.65 19.63
N LYS A 223 -12.74 -7.03 19.72
CA LYS A 223 -13.56 -6.79 20.93
C LYS A 223 -13.49 -5.35 21.44
N GLY A 224 -13.53 -4.38 20.50
CA GLY A 224 -13.46 -2.96 20.82
C GLY A 224 -12.06 -2.44 21.26
N GLN A 225 -11.03 -3.28 21.21
CA GLN A 225 -9.66 -2.87 21.53
C GLN A 225 -8.83 -2.78 20.26
N ILE A 226 -8.15 -1.64 20.07
CA ILE A 226 -7.25 -1.41 18.94
C ILE A 226 -5.85 -1.91 19.34
N ASN A 227 -5.36 -2.91 18.58
CA ASN A 227 -3.98 -3.35 18.63
C ASN A 227 -3.13 -2.37 17.80
N ASP A 228 -2.17 -1.76 18.47
CA ASP A 228 -1.31 -0.77 17.85
C ASP A 228 -0.24 -1.42 16.97
N LEU A 229 0.12 -0.76 15.88
CA LEU A 229 1.20 -1.17 14.98
C LEU A 229 1.84 0.05 14.32
N ILE A 230 3.07 -0.10 13.86
CA ILE A 230 3.77 0.91 13.07
C ILE A 230 3.19 0.92 11.67
N LEU A 231 2.88 2.14 11.17
CA LEU A 231 2.35 2.35 9.82
C LEU A 231 3.45 2.25 8.76
N GLU A 232 3.07 1.76 7.58
CA GLU A 232 3.92 1.65 6.38
C GLU A 232 3.44 2.59 5.28
N GLU A 233 4.33 2.85 4.30
CA GLU A 233 3.98 3.62 3.10
C GLU A 233 2.82 2.96 2.35
N GLY A 234 1.78 3.74 2.04
CA GLY A 234 0.61 3.27 1.32
C GLY A 234 -0.44 2.54 2.16
N ASP A 235 -0.26 2.43 3.50
CA ASP A 235 -1.30 1.89 4.37
C ASP A 235 -2.61 2.66 4.22
N ILE A 236 -3.74 1.94 4.24
CA ILE A 236 -5.09 2.53 4.19
C ILE A 236 -5.88 2.06 5.40
N ILE A 237 -6.23 3.00 6.27
CA ILE A 237 -7.12 2.77 7.40
C ILE A 237 -8.56 2.81 6.89
N TYR A 238 -9.29 1.71 7.07
CA TYR A 238 -10.69 1.64 6.69
C TYR A 238 -11.58 1.72 7.92
N VAL A 239 -12.51 2.67 7.90
CA VAL A 239 -13.52 2.85 8.95
C VAL A 239 -14.88 2.41 8.38
N PRO A 240 -15.37 1.18 8.71
CA PRO A 240 -16.65 0.71 8.19
C PRO A 240 -17.83 1.56 8.67
N GLN A 241 -18.89 1.57 7.89
CA GLN A 241 -20.18 2.09 8.35
C GLN A 241 -20.89 1.08 9.23
N LYS A 242 -21.62 1.56 10.21
CA LYS A 242 -22.55 0.74 11.00
C LYS A 242 -23.57 0.11 10.07
N SER A 243 -23.74 -1.19 10.18
CA SER A 243 -24.75 -1.94 9.42
C SER A 243 -25.75 -2.56 10.40
N GLY A 244 -27.01 -2.40 10.14
CA GLY A 244 -28.08 -3.03 10.91
C GLY A 244 -28.51 -4.37 10.36
N VAL A 245 -27.78 -4.95 9.39
CA VAL A 245 -28.16 -6.21 8.74
C VAL A 245 -27.05 -7.25 8.85
N VAL A 246 -27.44 -8.52 8.78
CA VAL A 246 -26.57 -9.68 8.65
C VAL A 246 -26.77 -10.23 7.24
N GLN A 247 -25.68 -10.45 6.52
CA GLN A 247 -25.75 -11.11 5.22
C GLN A 247 -25.67 -12.63 5.40
N VAL A 248 -26.51 -13.38 4.71
CA VAL A 248 -26.49 -14.85 4.69
C VAL A 248 -26.18 -15.30 3.27
N ALA A 249 -25.12 -16.07 3.11
CA ALA A 249 -24.58 -16.49 1.82
C ALA A 249 -24.03 -17.94 1.86
N GLY A 250 -23.57 -18.43 0.72
CA GLY A 250 -23.09 -19.80 0.55
C GLY A 250 -24.23 -20.77 0.27
N GLU A 251 -24.17 -21.99 0.81
CA GLU A 251 -25.12 -23.08 0.57
C GLU A 251 -26.44 -22.87 1.35
N VAL A 252 -27.14 -21.79 0.98
CA VAL A 252 -28.51 -21.49 1.42
C VAL A 252 -29.39 -21.28 0.19
N THR A 253 -30.68 -21.61 0.34
CA THR A 253 -31.63 -21.60 -0.79
C THR A 253 -31.77 -20.22 -1.44
N MET A 254 -31.76 -19.13 -0.64
CA MET A 254 -31.90 -17.76 -1.13
C MET A 254 -30.95 -16.85 -0.34
N PRO A 255 -29.71 -16.61 -0.83
CA PRO A 255 -28.80 -15.66 -0.21
C PRO A 255 -29.43 -14.27 -0.09
N LYS A 256 -29.39 -13.66 1.09
CA LYS A 256 -29.97 -12.34 1.34
C LYS A 256 -29.45 -11.67 2.61
N ALA A 257 -29.74 -10.38 2.74
CA ALA A 257 -29.54 -9.64 3.97
C ALA A 257 -30.78 -9.73 4.87
N VAL A 258 -30.58 -9.97 6.16
CA VAL A 258 -31.59 -10.05 7.21
C VAL A 258 -31.31 -8.98 8.26
N VAL A 259 -32.30 -8.28 8.75
CA VAL A 259 -32.12 -7.29 9.83
C VAL A 259 -31.57 -7.99 11.06
N TYR A 260 -30.49 -7.41 11.64
CA TYR A 260 -29.90 -7.95 12.86
C TYR A 260 -30.88 -7.82 14.04
N ASN A 261 -30.97 -8.88 14.80
CA ASN A 261 -31.70 -8.89 16.07
C ASN A 261 -30.94 -9.78 17.07
N GLU A 262 -30.68 -9.28 18.25
CA GLU A 262 -29.92 -9.97 19.30
C GLU A 262 -30.57 -11.25 19.81
N HIS A 263 -31.91 -11.39 19.62
CA HIS A 263 -32.67 -12.58 20.02
C HIS A 263 -32.65 -13.69 18.96
N LEU A 264 -32.24 -13.38 17.72
CA LEU A 264 -32.14 -14.36 16.65
C LEU A 264 -30.85 -15.19 16.78
N LYS A 265 -31.02 -16.50 16.59
CA LYS A 265 -29.92 -17.46 16.55
C LYS A 265 -29.54 -17.77 15.10
N LEU A 266 -28.42 -18.44 14.88
CA LEU A 266 -27.98 -18.88 13.55
C LEU A 266 -29.12 -19.53 12.75
N LYS A 267 -29.87 -20.43 13.37
CA LYS A 267 -30.96 -21.13 12.72
C LYS A 267 -32.04 -20.22 12.13
N ASP A 268 -32.34 -19.13 12.82
CA ASP A 268 -33.33 -18.14 12.40
C ASP A 268 -32.87 -17.37 11.17
N TYR A 269 -31.59 -16.98 11.12
CA TYR A 269 -30.97 -16.33 9.95
C TYR A 269 -30.96 -17.27 8.75
N ILE A 270 -30.57 -18.54 8.93
CA ILE A 270 -30.57 -19.55 7.87
C ILE A 270 -32.00 -19.83 7.38
N SER A 271 -32.97 -19.99 8.28
CA SER A 271 -34.39 -20.17 7.92
C SER A 271 -34.92 -18.98 7.13
N SER A 272 -34.54 -17.75 7.50
CA SER A 272 -34.90 -16.54 6.75
C SER A 272 -34.33 -16.57 5.34
N ALA A 273 -33.21 -17.22 5.10
CA ALA A 273 -32.59 -17.41 3.79
C ALA A 273 -33.13 -18.67 3.05
N GLY A 274 -34.27 -19.20 3.47
CA GLY A 274 -34.92 -20.36 2.84
C GLY A 274 -34.36 -21.71 3.30
N GLY A 275 -33.51 -21.75 4.33
CA GLY A 275 -32.87 -22.96 4.82
C GLY A 275 -31.58 -23.32 4.07
N TYR A 276 -30.99 -24.43 4.48
CA TYR A 276 -29.80 -25.01 3.84
C TYR A 276 -30.18 -25.65 2.50
N THR A 277 -29.26 -25.65 1.54
CA THR A 277 -29.35 -26.47 0.34
C THR A 277 -29.04 -27.96 0.67
N ASP A 278 -29.35 -28.86 -0.25
CA ASP A 278 -28.98 -30.28 -0.11
C ASP A 278 -27.47 -30.52 -0.07
N ARG A 279 -26.68 -29.53 -0.52
CA ARG A 279 -25.23 -29.58 -0.55
C ARG A 279 -24.57 -28.86 0.65
N ALA A 280 -25.33 -28.34 1.59
CA ALA A 280 -24.81 -27.59 2.71
C ALA A 280 -24.20 -28.48 3.78
N ASP A 281 -23.04 -28.06 4.30
CA ASP A 281 -22.51 -28.56 5.57
C ASP A 281 -22.97 -27.65 6.73
N ALA A 282 -24.05 -28.08 7.37
CA ALA A 282 -24.60 -27.35 8.51
C ALA A 282 -23.65 -27.25 9.73
N SER A 283 -22.58 -28.05 9.76
CA SER A 283 -21.53 -27.99 10.79
C SER A 283 -20.41 -27.00 10.46
N SER A 284 -20.28 -26.64 9.19
CA SER A 284 -19.20 -25.75 8.67
C SER A 284 -19.76 -24.39 8.29
N VAL A 285 -20.13 -23.61 9.30
CA VAL A 285 -20.63 -22.25 9.11
C VAL A 285 -19.59 -21.25 9.64
N LEU A 286 -19.17 -20.36 8.75
CA LEU A 286 -18.24 -19.27 9.06
C LEU A 286 -18.97 -17.94 9.26
N VAL A 287 -18.37 -17.07 10.04
CA VAL A 287 -18.79 -15.68 10.17
C VAL A 287 -17.61 -14.80 9.74
N LEU A 288 -17.88 -13.88 8.84
CA LEU A 288 -16.97 -12.79 8.47
C LEU A 288 -17.45 -11.50 9.16
N LYS A 289 -16.60 -10.93 9.99
CA LYS A 289 -16.85 -9.68 10.71
C LYS A 289 -16.53 -8.47 9.83
N PRO A 290 -17.15 -7.30 10.07
CA PRO A 290 -16.85 -6.06 9.33
C PRO A 290 -15.38 -5.61 9.43
N ASN A 291 -14.65 -6.03 10.47
CA ASN A 291 -13.21 -5.76 10.64
C ASN A 291 -12.31 -6.73 9.85
N GLY A 292 -12.88 -7.66 9.06
CA GLY A 292 -12.14 -8.68 8.32
C GLY A 292 -11.80 -9.94 9.14
N GLU A 293 -12.21 -10.04 10.40
CA GLU A 293 -12.03 -11.26 11.18
C GLU A 293 -12.97 -12.35 10.68
N VAL A 294 -12.43 -13.55 10.40
CA VAL A 294 -13.19 -14.73 9.96
C VAL A 294 -12.99 -15.87 10.94
N GLY A 295 -14.02 -16.60 11.21
CA GLY A 295 -13.94 -17.77 12.07
C GLY A 295 -15.25 -18.54 12.16
N PRO A 296 -15.22 -19.70 12.85
CA PRO A 296 -16.43 -20.48 13.11
C PRO A 296 -17.42 -19.66 13.94
N ILE A 297 -18.71 -19.80 13.60
CA ILE A 297 -19.77 -19.09 14.31
C ILE A 297 -19.78 -19.37 15.82
N ALA A 298 -19.40 -20.58 16.22
CA ALA A 298 -19.34 -20.99 17.62
C ALA A 298 -18.37 -20.13 18.45
N SER A 299 -17.31 -19.56 17.82
CA SER A 299 -16.31 -18.74 18.51
C SER A 299 -16.58 -17.24 18.40
N LEU A 300 -17.15 -16.77 17.30
CA LEU A 300 -17.32 -15.34 17.01
C LEU A 300 -18.74 -14.84 17.27
N GLY A 301 -19.74 -15.72 17.26
CA GLY A 301 -21.15 -15.32 17.33
C GLY A 301 -21.59 -14.47 16.14
N VAL A 302 -22.84 -14.02 16.14
CA VAL A 302 -23.41 -13.14 15.10
C VAL A 302 -23.63 -11.74 15.65
N GLY A 303 -23.20 -10.74 14.92
CA GLY A 303 -23.40 -9.32 15.24
C GLY A 303 -23.89 -8.51 14.02
N PRO A 304 -24.22 -7.24 14.22
CA PRO A 304 -24.65 -6.36 13.14
C PRO A 304 -23.49 -6.11 12.14
N GLY A 305 -23.80 -6.22 10.85
CA GLY A 305 -22.82 -6.08 9.78
C GLY A 305 -22.07 -7.35 9.44
N ASP A 306 -22.29 -8.44 10.17
CA ASP A 306 -21.65 -9.72 9.88
C ASP A 306 -22.18 -10.37 8.61
N GLN A 307 -21.34 -11.24 8.04
CA GLN A 307 -21.75 -12.13 6.99
C GLN A 307 -21.61 -13.57 7.44
N ILE A 308 -22.71 -14.30 7.38
CA ILE A 308 -22.79 -15.73 7.64
C ILE A 308 -22.56 -16.45 6.32
N MET A 309 -21.58 -17.35 6.28
CA MET A 309 -21.27 -18.18 5.13
C MET A 309 -21.44 -19.65 5.46
N VAL A 310 -22.34 -20.32 4.77
CA VAL A 310 -22.53 -21.75 4.84
C VAL A 310 -21.65 -22.42 3.80
N LEU A 311 -20.76 -23.31 4.24
CA LEU A 311 -19.89 -24.05 3.34
C LEU A 311 -20.61 -25.28 2.76
N PRO A 312 -20.20 -25.75 1.56
CA PRO A 312 -20.75 -26.98 1.00
C PRO A 312 -20.28 -28.22 1.75
N ALA A 313 -21.15 -29.22 1.81
CA ALA A 313 -20.78 -30.55 2.25
C ALA A 313 -20.08 -31.30 1.11
N TYR A 314 -19.14 -32.13 1.47
CA TYR A 314 -18.37 -32.92 0.51
C TYR A 314 -18.38 -34.39 0.86
N ASP A 315 -18.48 -35.23 -0.16
CA ASP A 315 -18.45 -36.68 0.02
C ASP A 315 -17.09 -37.15 0.57
N SER A 316 -17.13 -38.07 1.52
CA SER A 316 -16.02 -38.49 2.36
C SER A 316 -14.83 -39.16 1.65
N LYS A 317 -14.92 -39.43 0.34
CA LYS A 317 -13.87 -40.12 -0.42
C LYS A 317 -12.75 -39.21 -0.91
N ALA A 318 -12.98 -37.88 -0.98
CA ALA A 318 -12.02 -36.88 -1.41
C ALA A 318 -11.55 -35.94 -0.26
N VAL A 319 -11.56 -36.42 0.97
CA VAL A 319 -11.41 -35.63 2.22
C VAL A 319 -10.22 -34.66 2.23
N GLN A 320 -9.11 -35.00 1.60
CA GLN A 320 -7.91 -34.15 1.66
C GLN A 320 -8.00 -32.96 0.68
N SER A 321 -8.46 -33.18 -0.56
CA SER A 321 -8.65 -32.09 -1.54
C SER A 321 -9.69 -31.08 -1.07
N ILE A 322 -10.71 -31.54 -0.37
CA ILE A 322 -11.78 -30.74 0.20
C ILE A 322 -11.26 -29.83 1.32
N LYS A 323 -10.46 -30.39 2.24
CA LYS A 323 -9.81 -29.58 3.30
C LYS A 323 -8.96 -28.47 2.72
N ASP A 324 -8.24 -28.77 1.64
CA ASP A 324 -7.41 -27.80 0.95
C ASP A 324 -8.27 -26.69 0.30
N ILE A 325 -9.39 -27.04 -0.35
CA ILE A 325 -10.35 -26.08 -0.93
C ILE A 325 -10.94 -25.19 0.17
N VAL A 326 -11.45 -25.78 1.25
CA VAL A 326 -12.02 -25.03 2.38
C VAL A 326 -10.98 -24.08 2.98
N GLN A 327 -9.73 -24.54 3.12
CA GLN A 327 -8.65 -23.70 3.61
C GLN A 327 -8.35 -22.53 2.67
N ILE A 328 -8.36 -22.77 1.34
CA ILE A 328 -8.15 -21.71 0.35
C ILE A 328 -9.34 -20.73 0.37
N VAL A 329 -10.58 -21.21 0.41
CA VAL A 329 -11.77 -20.35 0.55
C VAL A 329 -11.68 -19.49 1.81
N TYR A 330 -11.27 -20.07 2.93
CA TYR A 330 -11.02 -19.32 4.16
C TYR A 330 -9.93 -18.24 3.98
N GLN A 331 -8.81 -18.57 3.35
CA GLN A 331 -7.75 -17.62 3.04
C GLN A 331 -8.25 -16.48 2.13
N LEU A 332 -9.06 -16.79 1.13
CA LEU A 332 -9.67 -15.79 0.24
C LEU A 332 -10.65 -14.89 0.98
N ALA A 333 -11.51 -15.44 1.83
CA ALA A 333 -12.44 -14.66 2.64
C ALA A 333 -11.73 -13.70 3.59
N VAL A 334 -10.66 -14.16 4.25
CA VAL A 334 -9.83 -13.33 5.13
C VAL A 334 -9.08 -12.24 4.37
N SER A 335 -8.61 -12.53 3.16
CA SER A 335 -7.68 -11.66 2.44
C SER A 335 -8.37 -10.62 1.54
N ALA A 336 -9.52 -10.96 0.97
CA ALA A 336 -10.20 -10.10 0.00
C ALA A 336 -11.48 -9.45 0.56
N GLY A 337 -11.90 -9.82 1.78
CA GLY A 337 -13.19 -9.34 2.32
C GLY A 337 -14.39 -9.74 1.43
N VAL A 338 -14.12 -10.53 0.40
CA VAL A 338 -15.10 -10.96 -0.58
C VAL A 338 -15.55 -12.37 -0.23
N VAL A 339 -16.79 -12.48 0.08
CA VAL A 339 -17.43 -13.79 0.08
C VAL A 339 -17.59 -14.19 -1.38
N LEU A 340 -16.84 -15.18 -1.77
CA LEU A 340 -17.03 -15.82 -3.05
C LEU A 340 -18.44 -16.39 -3.10
N VAL A 341 -19.32 -15.72 -3.85
CA VAL A 341 -20.60 -16.28 -4.28
C VAL A 341 -20.31 -17.63 -4.95
N PRO A 342 -21.13 -18.64 -4.77
CA PRO A 342 -20.78 -20.04 -4.94
C PRO A 342 -20.08 -20.34 -6.27
N PHE A 343 -18.90 -20.91 -6.17
CA PHE A 343 -18.11 -21.40 -7.31
C PHE A 343 -18.80 -22.58 -8.05
N TRP A 344 -20.02 -22.93 -7.67
CA TRP A 344 -20.70 -24.18 -8.03
C TRP A 344 -22.06 -23.97 -8.71
N SER A 345 -22.34 -22.83 -9.31
CA SER A 345 -23.51 -22.63 -10.16
C SER A 345 -23.26 -23.08 -11.59
#